data_b7a2cb9a27e6f1bbf42faf9528fa7aab
#
_entry.id   b7a2cb9a27e6f1bbf42faf9528fa7aab
#
_cell.length_a   1.000
_cell.length_b   1.000
_cell.length_c   1.000
_cell.angle_alpha   90.00
_cell.angle_beta   90.00
_cell.angle_gamma   90.00
#
_symmetry.space_group_name_H-M   'P 1'
#
loop_
_entity.id
_entity.type
_entity.pdbx_description
1 polymer ?
#
loop_
_entity_poly.entity_id
_entity_poly.type
_entity_poly.pdbx_seq_one_letter_code
_entity_poly.pdbx_strand_id
1 'polypeptide(L)'
;MTLDVADFCCPEYITEMVDRVKRSWIERQGLVGVTTMVFTIRRDGTIVDIRREKSSGFEVLDSQPERALVLTRSLAPLPAQFPNQTLTVHMEFDYQR
;
A
#
# COMPACT_ATOMS: atom_id res chain seq x y z
N MET A 1 -1.57 -8.02 6.10
CA MET A 1 -0.98 -6.87 5.39
C MET A 1 0.01 -6.18 6.30
N THR A 2 1.23 -6.01 5.84
CA THR A 2 2.32 -5.44 6.62
C THR A 2 2.89 -4.22 5.88
N LEU A 3 3.23 -3.19 6.64
CA LEU A 3 3.82 -1.96 6.13
C LEU A 3 5.22 -1.77 6.66
N ASP A 4 6.10 -1.26 5.81
CA ASP A 4 7.41 -0.80 6.23
C ASP A 4 7.53 0.70 5.93
N VAL A 5 7.43 1.51 6.96
CA VAL A 5 7.68 2.95 6.96
C VAL A 5 8.48 3.28 8.20
N ALA A 6 9.76 3.55 8.01
CA ALA A 6 10.67 3.81 9.12
C ALA A 6 10.32 5.12 9.84
N ASP A 7 10.22 5.06 11.15
CA ASP A 7 10.09 6.23 12.03
C ASP A 7 8.98 7.21 11.67
N PHE A 8 7.86 6.70 11.18
CA PHE A 8 6.74 7.57 10.84
C PHE A 8 6.06 8.12 12.10
N CYS A 9 5.81 9.42 12.10
CA CYS A 9 5.30 10.17 13.26
C CYS A 9 3.88 9.80 13.71
N CYS A 10 3.06 9.33 12.77
CA CYS A 10 1.62 9.48 12.92
C CYS A 10 0.90 8.15 12.66
N PRO A 11 0.73 7.32 13.70
CA PRO A 11 0.12 5.99 13.54
C PRO A 11 -1.30 6.02 12.96
N GLU A 12 -2.09 7.06 13.23
CA GLU A 12 -3.45 7.18 12.71
C GLU A 12 -3.47 7.27 11.19
N TYR A 13 -2.48 7.93 10.62
CA TYR A 13 -2.36 8.04 9.17
C TYR A 13 -2.11 6.67 8.54
N ILE A 14 -1.25 5.88 9.16
CA ILE A 14 -0.95 4.51 8.71
C ILE A 14 -2.20 3.64 8.76
N THR A 15 -2.96 3.71 9.87
CA THR A 15 -4.19 2.94 10.04
C THR A 15 -5.20 3.27 8.94
N GLU A 16 -5.40 4.54 8.66
CA GLU A 16 -6.33 4.98 7.62
C GLU A 16 -5.86 4.54 6.24
N MET A 17 -4.57 4.62 5.97
CA MET A 17 -3.99 4.17 4.71
C MET A 17 -4.29 2.69 4.47
N VAL A 18 -4.01 1.85 5.47
CA VAL A 18 -4.26 0.40 5.37
C VAL A 18 -5.74 0.13 5.14
N ASP A 19 -6.63 0.79 5.88
CA ASP A 19 -8.06 0.60 5.73
C ASP A 19 -8.56 0.95 4.33
N ARG A 20 -8.07 2.04 3.76
CA ARG A 20 -8.49 2.49 2.44
C ARG A 20 -8.03 1.54 1.35
N VAL A 21 -6.79 1.07 1.43
CA VAL A 21 -6.26 0.11 0.46
C VAL A 21 -7.00 -1.22 0.58
N LYS A 22 -7.26 -1.68 1.80
CA LYS A 22 -7.98 -2.93 2.04
C LYS A 22 -9.38 -2.95 1.44
N ARG A 23 -10.05 -1.83 1.37
CA ARG A 23 -11.41 -1.75 0.80
C ARG A 23 -11.45 -2.15 -0.67
N SER A 24 -10.35 -1.97 -1.38
CA SER A 24 -10.25 -2.30 -2.81
C SER A 24 -9.45 -3.57 -3.07
N TRP A 25 -9.00 -4.25 -2.01
CA TRP A 25 -8.17 -5.43 -2.11
C TRP A 25 -8.93 -6.67 -1.63
N ILE A 26 -8.91 -7.73 -2.45
CA ILE A 26 -9.56 -8.99 -2.11
C ILE A 26 -8.49 -9.96 -1.60
N GLU A 27 -8.51 -10.23 -0.30
CA GLU A 27 -7.51 -11.03 0.39
C GLU A 27 -7.56 -12.51 0.03
N ARG A 28 -8.75 -13.04 -0.25
CA ARG A 28 -8.93 -14.47 -0.51
C ARG A 28 -9.11 -14.72 -1.98
N GLN A 29 -8.10 -15.33 -2.60
CA GLN A 29 -8.08 -15.66 -4.03
C GLN A 29 -7.95 -17.16 -4.28
N GLY A 30 -8.07 -17.99 -3.23
CA GLY A 30 -7.89 -19.44 -3.35
C GLY A 30 -6.43 -19.88 -3.44
N LEU A 31 -5.51 -18.95 -3.29
CA LEU A 31 -4.06 -19.18 -3.35
C LEU A 31 -3.39 -18.57 -2.13
N VAL A 32 -2.24 -19.10 -1.77
CA VAL A 32 -1.41 -18.55 -0.69
C VAL A 32 -0.17 -17.93 -1.32
N GLY A 33 0.16 -16.74 -0.87
CA GLY A 33 1.35 -16.05 -1.35
C GLY A 33 1.47 -14.65 -0.78
N VAL A 34 2.59 -14.01 -1.06
CA VAL A 34 2.86 -12.65 -0.61
C VAL A 34 3.34 -11.83 -1.80
N THR A 35 2.70 -10.70 -2.02
CA THR A 35 3.14 -9.71 -3.00
C THR A 35 3.57 -8.47 -2.25
N THR A 36 4.76 -7.93 -2.55
CA THR A 36 5.21 -6.68 -1.98
C THR A 36 5.17 -5.58 -3.03
N MET A 37 4.45 -4.51 -2.71
CA MET A 37 4.35 -3.33 -3.56
C MET A 37 5.13 -2.18 -2.92
N VAL A 38 5.71 -1.34 -3.75
CA VAL A 38 6.27 -0.08 -3.31
C VAL A 38 5.57 1.05 -4.03
N PHE A 39 5.24 2.10 -3.31
CA PHE A 39 4.61 3.28 -3.90
C PHE A 39 5.00 4.53 -3.12
N THR A 40 4.76 5.67 -3.74
CA THR A 40 5.10 6.97 -3.15
C THR A 40 3.83 7.78 -2.94
N ILE A 41 3.71 8.38 -1.76
CA ILE A 41 2.61 9.28 -1.44
C ILE A 41 3.16 10.70 -1.48
N ARG A 42 2.53 11.55 -2.29
CA ARG A 42 2.87 12.97 -2.36
C ARG A 42 2.32 13.73 -1.16
N ARG A 43 2.79 14.95 -0.97
CA ARG A 43 2.35 15.80 0.14
C ARG A 43 0.84 15.98 0.20
N ASP A 44 0.19 16.05 -0.94
CA ASP A 44 -1.27 16.18 -1.04
C ASP A 44 -2.03 14.87 -0.85
N GLY A 45 -1.33 13.75 -0.67
CA GLY A 45 -1.92 12.43 -0.49
C GLY A 45 -2.02 11.60 -1.76
N THR A 46 -1.65 12.13 -2.92
CA THR A 46 -1.72 11.40 -4.18
C THR A 46 -0.73 10.25 -4.20
N ILE A 47 -1.20 9.06 -4.62
CA ILE A 47 -0.36 7.88 -4.75
C ILE A 47 0.24 7.84 -6.15
N VAL A 48 1.57 7.74 -6.23
CA VAL A 48 2.32 7.69 -7.50
C VAL A 48 3.40 6.61 -7.43
N ASP A 49 4.04 6.33 -8.58
CA ASP A 49 5.17 5.40 -8.68
C ASP A 49 4.89 4.03 -8.09
N ILE A 50 3.73 3.47 -8.43
CA ILE A 50 3.32 2.15 -7.96
C ILE A 50 4.11 1.09 -8.71
N ARG A 51 4.84 0.23 -7.98
CA ARG A 51 5.69 -0.81 -8.55
C ARG A 51 5.60 -2.09 -7.73
N ARG A 52 5.85 -3.22 -8.40
CA ARG A 52 6.03 -4.51 -7.72
C ARG A 52 7.46 -4.60 -7.24
N GLU A 53 7.65 -4.81 -5.94
CA GLU A 53 8.97 -5.06 -5.37
C GLU A 53 9.27 -6.56 -5.32
N LYS A 54 8.28 -7.36 -4.89
CA LYS A 54 8.38 -8.81 -4.87
C LYS A 54 7.11 -9.44 -5.39
N SER A 55 7.27 -10.40 -6.30
CA SER A 55 6.16 -11.18 -6.83
C SER A 55 5.83 -12.36 -5.92
N SER A 56 4.54 -12.71 -5.84
CA SER A 56 4.08 -13.92 -5.18
C SER A 56 4.38 -15.19 -6.00
N GLY A 57 4.72 -15.03 -7.27
CA GLY A 57 4.80 -16.12 -8.24
C GLY A 57 3.51 -16.35 -9.00
N PHE A 58 2.43 -15.65 -8.66
CA PHE A 58 1.12 -15.76 -9.33
C PHE A 58 0.67 -14.38 -9.80
N GLU A 59 0.43 -14.23 -11.09
CA GLU A 59 0.02 -12.95 -11.66
C GLU A 59 -1.31 -12.46 -11.05
N VAL A 60 -2.24 -13.36 -10.78
CA VAL A 60 -3.52 -12.98 -10.17
C VAL A 60 -3.33 -12.34 -8.80
N LEU A 61 -2.36 -12.80 -8.02
CA LEU A 61 -2.07 -12.22 -6.71
C LEU A 61 -1.28 -10.92 -6.83
N ASP A 62 -0.45 -10.80 -7.85
CA ASP A 62 0.38 -9.61 -8.04
C ASP A 62 -0.40 -8.43 -8.62
N SER A 63 -1.38 -8.70 -9.48
CA SER A 63 -2.19 -7.65 -10.11
C SER A 63 -3.21 -7.02 -9.17
N GLN A 64 -3.70 -7.75 -8.18
CA GLN A 64 -4.72 -7.26 -7.25
C GLN A 64 -4.25 -6.08 -6.40
N PRO A 65 -3.05 -6.11 -5.78
CA PRO A 65 -2.56 -4.96 -5.02
C PRO A 65 -2.33 -3.73 -5.90
N GLU A 66 -1.80 -3.91 -7.11
CA GLU A 66 -1.65 -2.82 -8.07
C GLU A 66 -2.98 -2.13 -8.33
N ARG A 67 -4.01 -2.94 -8.61
CA ARG A 67 -5.35 -2.44 -8.85
C ARG A 67 -5.92 -1.73 -7.64
N ALA A 68 -5.72 -2.29 -6.44
CA ALA A 68 -6.21 -1.69 -5.20
C ALA A 68 -5.59 -0.30 -4.98
N LEU A 69 -4.30 -0.15 -5.24
CA LEU A 69 -3.61 1.13 -5.11
C LEU A 69 -4.08 2.13 -6.16
N VAL A 70 -4.26 1.69 -7.40
CA VAL A 70 -4.77 2.54 -8.47
C VAL A 70 -6.19 3.01 -8.16
N LEU A 71 -7.06 2.13 -7.67
CA LEU A 71 -8.43 2.47 -7.31
C LEU A 71 -8.51 3.40 -6.09
N THR A 72 -7.59 3.27 -5.16
CA THR A 72 -7.51 4.15 -4.00
C THR A 72 -7.13 5.58 -4.41
N ARG A 73 -6.24 5.74 -5.39
CA ARG A 73 -5.79 7.00 -6.01
C ARG A 73 -5.11 7.97 -5.05
N SER A 74 -5.78 8.33 -3.98
CA SER A 74 -5.26 9.31 -3.05
C SER A 74 -5.71 9.00 -1.64
N LEU A 75 -4.90 9.42 -0.71
CA LEU A 75 -5.13 9.34 0.72
C LEU A 75 -5.30 10.75 1.26
N ALA A 76 -5.50 10.87 2.57
CA ALA A 76 -5.43 12.18 3.20
C ALA A 76 -4.03 12.79 2.97
N PRO A 77 -3.91 14.13 2.94
CA PRO A 77 -2.60 14.76 2.85
C PRO A 77 -1.67 14.27 3.96
N LEU A 78 -0.36 14.28 3.68
CA LEU A 78 0.61 13.89 4.69
C LEU A 78 0.49 14.79 5.92
N PRO A 79 0.66 14.23 7.13
CA PRO A 79 0.52 15.04 8.36
C PRO A 79 1.51 16.19 8.40
N ALA A 80 1.09 17.29 9.04
CA ALA A 80 1.95 18.48 9.16
C ALA A 80 3.26 18.18 9.89
N GLN A 81 3.25 17.21 10.80
CA GLN A 81 4.44 16.80 11.55
C GLN A 81 5.47 16.07 10.67
N PHE A 82 5.03 15.53 9.53
CA PHE A 82 5.94 14.84 8.63
C PHE A 82 6.59 15.86 7.69
N PRO A 83 7.92 16.05 7.78
CA PRO A 83 8.57 17.20 7.10
C PRO A 83 8.85 17.01 5.62
N ASN A 84 8.81 15.76 5.13
CA ASN A 84 9.21 15.48 3.75
C ASN A 84 8.06 15.71 2.78
N GLN A 85 8.40 15.96 1.51
CA GLN A 85 7.41 16.17 0.44
C GLN A 85 6.76 14.88 -0.04
N THR A 86 7.42 13.75 0.20
CA THR A 86 6.92 12.43 -0.22
C THR A 86 7.19 11.40 0.87
N LEU A 87 6.37 10.35 0.86
CA LEU A 87 6.56 9.19 1.71
C LEU A 87 6.58 7.94 0.84
N THR A 88 7.67 7.20 0.86
CA THR A 88 7.76 5.92 0.16
C THR A 88 7.33 4.80 1.09
N VAL A 89 6.41 3.97 0.62
CA VAL A 89 5.82 2.89 1.41
C VAL A 89 6.09 1.55 0.74
N HIS A 90 6.54 0.58 1.53
CA HIS A 90 6.67 -0.82 1.13
C HIS A 90 5.56 -1.57 1.85
N MET A 91 4.62 -2.15 1.10
CA MET A 91 3.45 -2.81 1.66
C MET A 91 3.37 -4.25 1.19
N GLU A 92 3.34 -5.19 2.14
CA GLU A 92 3.17 -6.61 1.86
C GLU A 92 1.69 -6.97 1.87
N PHE A 93 1.26 -7.66 0.82
CA PHE A 93 -0.11 -8.16 0.70
C PHE A 93 -0.07 -9.68 0.87
N ASP A 94 -0.51 -10.14 2.03
CA ASP A 94 -0.52 -11.57 2.38
C ASP A 94 -1.84 -12.19 1.97
N TYR A 95 -1.78 -13.23 1.13
CA TYR A 95 -2.97 -13.95 0.70
C TYR A 95 -3.11 -15.26 1.46
N GLN A 96 -4.34 -15.54 1.86
CA GLN A 96 -4.70 -16.76 2.57
C GLN A 96 -5.85 -17.45 1.84
N ARG A 97 -5.93 -18.77 2.02
CA ARG A 97 -7.02 -19.55 1.45
C ARG A 97 -8.33 -19.33 2.19
#